data_dcae77f93ddbd7d5ff71c8318a45aae2
#
_entry.id   dcae77f93ddbd7d5ff71c8318a45aae2
#
_cell.length_a   1.000
_cell.length_b   1.000
_cell.length_c   1.000
_cell.angle_alpha   90.00
_cell.angle_beta   90.00
_cell.angle_gamma   90.00
#
_symmetry.space_group_name_H-M   'P 1'
#
loop_
_entity.id
_entity.type
_entity.pdbx_description
1 polymer ?
#
loop_
_entity_poly.entity_id
_entity_poly.type
_entity_poly.pdbx_seq_one_letter_code
_entity_poly.pdbx_strand_id
1 'polypeptide(L)'
;MLKVENLVASIGDVEILKGINLEVPEGEVHAIMGPNGSGKSTLCHAVMGNEDYSQDGKILVGDSDISKISQNERSDKGVFQSFQYPVGLPGVTLMEFSKLINDHLSEEEITESAKKFQVEEFLDREVNVDLSGGEKKRSELFQLSLKKPKVALLDEIDSGLDIDAIKSVANLINENKESSTSY
;
A
#
# COMPACT_ATOMS: atom_id res chain seq x y z
N MET A 1 -4.03 2.27 13.82
CA MET A 1 -3.95 3.75 13.93
C MET A 1 -2.64 4.23 13.33
N LEU A 2 -2.70 5.26 12.46
CA LEU A 2 -1.54 6.00 11.97
C LEU A 2 -1.57 7.40 12.60
N LYS A 3 -0.43 7.87 13.12
CA LYS A 3 -0.29 9.24 13.60
C LYS A 3 0.98 9.87 13.02
N VAL A 4 0.85 11.05 12.47
CA VAL A 4 1.93 11.85 11.87
C VAL A 4 1.97 13.18 12.59
N GLU A 5 3.14 13.58 13.10
CA GLU A 5 3.33 14.81 13.86
C GLU A 5 4.46 15.65 13.26
N ASN A 6 4.12 16.86 12.82
CA ASN A 6 5.05 17.84 12.26
C ASN A 6 5.93 17.27 11.12
N LEU A 7 5.38 16.43 10.26
CA LEU A 7 6.13 15.80 9.18
C LEU A 7 6.54 16.83 8.13
N VAL A 8 7.84 16.98 7.96
CA VAL A 8 8.47 17.73 6.89
C VAL A 8 9.11 16.73 5.93
N ALA A 9 8.98 16.93 4.62
CA ALA A 9 9.66 16.10 3.63
C ALA A 9 10.13 16.96 2.44
N SER A 10 11.37 16.67 1.98
CA SER A 10 12.04 17.41 0.91
C SER A 10 12.66 16.45 -0.10
N ILE A 11 12.74 16.89 -1.36
CA ILE A 11 13.61 16.29 -2.39
C ILE A 11 14.69 17.30 -2.73
N GLY A 12 15.96 16.96 -2.49
CA GLY A 12 17.05 17.90 -2.56
C GLY A 12 16.75 19.12 -1.66
N ASP A 13 16.83 20.32 -2.23
CA ASP A 13 16.58 21.57 -1.51
C ASP A 13 15.11 22.04 -1.53
N VAL A 14 14.20 21.24 -2.11
CA VAL A 14 12.80 21.62 -2.25
C VAL A 14 11.96 20.94 -1.16
N GLU A 15 11.47 21.74 -0.20
CA GLU A 15 10.53 21.29 0.81
C GLU A 15 9.12 21.18 0.23
N ILE A 16 8.55 19.96 0.29
CA ILE A 16 7.24 19.61 -0.25
C ILE A 16 6.21 19.52 0.87
N LEU A 17 6.51 18.79 1.94
CA LEU A 17 5.67 18.73 3.14
C LEU A 17 6.21 19.69 4.21
N LYS A 18 5.33 20.51 4.75
CA LYS A 18 5.68 21.66 5.60
C LYS A 18 5.07 21.54 7.01
N GLY A 19 5.38 20.45 7.71
CA GLY A 19 4.88 20.23 9.06
C GLY A 19 3.47 19.65 9.09
N ILE A 20 3.24 18.55 8.36
CA ILE A 20 1.94 17.86 8.29
C ILE A 20 1.64 17.19 9.62
N ASN A 21 0.41 17.39 10.09
CA ASN A 21 -0.15 16.67 11.24
C ASN A 21 -1.39 15.90 10.73
N LEU A 22 -1.42 14.60 10.96
CA LEU A 22 -2.50 13.71 10.54
C LEU A 22 -2.67 12.61 11.57
N GLU A 23 -3.91 12.28 11.88
CA GLU A 23 -4.25 11.11 12.69
C GLU A 23 -5.35 10.33 11.98
N VAL A 24 -5.09 9.04 11.71
CA VAL A 24 -6.05 8.09 11.13
C VAL A 24 -6.28 7.01 12.17
N PRO A 25 -7.41 7.03 12.87
CA PRO A 25 -7.78 5.99 13.83
C PRO A 25 -7.82 4.60 13.20
N GLU A 26 -7.74 3.59 14.04
CA GLU A 26 -7.83 2.19 13.61
C GLU A 26 -9.20 1.91 12.98
N GLY A 27 -9.18 1.25 11.82
CA GLY A 27 -10.39 0.94 11.07
C GLY A 27 -11.04 2.13 10.36
N GLU A 28 -10.38 3.28 10.27
CA GLU A 28 -10.90 4.43 9.52
C GLU A 28 -10.26 4.57 8.14
N VAL A 29 -11.01 5.20 7.23
CA VAL A 29 -10.58 5.55 5.88
C VAL A 29 -10.53 7.06 5.76
N HIS A 30 -9.35 7.62 5.50
CA HIS A 30 -9.14 9.05 5.30
C HIS A 30 -8.75 9.34 3.86
N ALA A 31 -9.54 10.13 3.15
CA ALA A 31 -9.24 10.56 1.79
C ALA A 31 -8.45 11.88 1.80
N ILE A 32 -7.22 11.84 1.30
CA ILE A 32 -6.38 13.03 1.13
C ILE A 32 -6.65 13.64 -0.24
N MET A 33 -7.23 14.82 -0.27
CA MET A 33 -7.61 15.50 -1.50
C MET A 33 -6.80 16.78 -1.71
N GLY A 34 -6.53 17.10 -2.97
CA GLY A 34 -5.81 18.32 -3.35
C GLY A 34 -5.38 18.31 -4.82
N PRO A 35 -4.96 19.45 -5.38
CA PRO A 35 -4.49 19.54 -6.76
C PRO A 35 -3.22 18.72 -7.00
N ASN A 36 -2.89 18.51 -8.28
CA ASN A 36 -1.62 17.87 -8.64
C ASN A 36 -0.45 18.72 -8.12
N GLY A 37 0.58 18.04 -7.60
CA GLY A 37 1.74 18.70 -7.00
C GLY A 37 1.53 19.21 -5.56
N SER A 38 0.40 18.94 -4.91
CA SER A 38 0.17 19.36 -3.51
C SER A 38 0.87 18.50 -2.46
N GLY A 39 1.58 17.43 -2.86
CA GLY A 39 2.33 16.58 -1.94
C GLY A 39 1.60 15.30 -1.47
N LYS A 40 0.46 14.92 -2.09
CA LYS A 40 -0.29 13.71 -1.70
C LYS A 40 0.57 12.44 -1.78
N SER A 41 1.17 12.16 -2.93
CA SER A 41 2.07 11.01 -3.12
C SER A 41 3.33 11.13 -2.26
N THR A 42 3.83 12.35 -2.06
CA THR A 42 4.97 12.61 -1.16
C THR A 42 4.64 12.21 0.28
N LEU A 43 3.40 12.44 0.74
CA LEU A 43 2.98 11.99 2.07
C LEU A 43 3.02 10.46 2.18
N CYS A 44 2.50 9.74 1.19
CA CYS A 44 2.56 8.27 1.15
C CYS A 44 4.02 7.78 1.16
N HIS A 45 4.88 8.36 0.31
CA HIS A 45 6.30 8.00 0.25
C HIS A 45 7.05 8.30 1.54
N ALA A 46 6.80 9.45 2.17
CA ALA A 46 7.42 9.81 3.44
C ALA A 46 6.96 8.88 4.57
N VAL A 47 5.65 8.56 4.66
CA VAL A 47 5.16 7.59 5.65
C VAL A 47 5.74 6.20 5.41
N MET A 48 5.93 5.78 4.15
CA MET A 48 6.57 4.50 3.82
C MET A 48 8.10 4.52 4.02
N GLY A 49 8.72 5.68 4.14
CA GLY A 49 10.17 5.81 4.37
C GLY A 49 11.01 5.69 3.11
N ASN A 50 10.51 6.19 1.99
CA ASN A 50 11.26 6.24 0.74
C ASN A 50 12.51 7.13 0.90
N GLU A 51 13.68 6.56 0.59
CA GLU A 51 15.00 7.18 0.78
C GLU A 51 15.28 8.37 -0.14
N ASP A 52 14.49 8.55 -1.21
CA ASP A 52 14.58 9.72 -2.08
C ASP A 52 14.17 11.02 -1.37
N TYR A 53 13.49 10.90 -0.23
CA TYR A 53 13.01 12.02 0.55
C TYR A 53 13.81 12.19 1.85
N SER A 54 14.37 13.37 2.05
CA SER A 54 14.80 13.79 3.39
C SER A 54 13.55 14.11 4.22
N GLN A 55 13.43 13.51 5.40
CA GLN A 55 12.25 13.68 6.25
C GLN A 55 12.59 13.95 7.70
N ASP A 56 11.79 14.78 8.37
CA ASP A 56 11.81 15.04 9.80
C ASP A 56 10.38 15.07 10.35
N GLY A 57 10.24 14.92 11.65
CA GLY A 57 8.95 14.77 12.32
C GLY A 57 8.78 13.38 12.90
N LYS A 58 7.57 13.06 13.35
CA LYS A 58 7.27 11.78 14.00
C LYS A 58 6.15 11.03 13.29
N ILE A 59 6.36 9.74 13.10
CA ILE A 59 5.38 8.84 12.48
C ILE A 59 5.21 7.62 13.38
N LEU A 60 3.97 7.37 13.80
CA LEU A 60 3.60 6.26 14.69
C LEU A 60 2.60 5.33 13.99
N VAL A 61 2.80 4.03 14.12
CA VAL A 61 1.84 2.99 13.76
C VAL A 61 1.48 2.19 15.01
N GLY A 62 0.27 2.40 15.52
CA GLY A 62 -0.06 2.01 16.88
C GLY A 62 0.86 2.72 17.87
N ASP A 63 1.52 1.95 18.73
CA ASP A 63 2.49 2.46 19.72
C ASP A 63 3.94 2.47 19.18
N SER A 64 4.15 2.03 17.94
CA SER A 64 5.50 1.91 17.36
C SER A 64 5.89 3.19 16.63
N ASP A 65 7.00 3.82 17.05
CA ASP A 65 7.62 4.91 16.31
C ASP A 65 8.41 4.32 15.12
N ILE A 66 8.01 4.72 13.91
CA ILE A 66 8.62 4.25 12.66
C ILE A 66 9.40 5.36 11.93
N SER A 67 9.58 6.52 12.55
CA SER A 67 10.16 7.70 11.90
C SER A 67 11.55 7.47 11.31
N LYS A 68 12.38 6.64 11.98
CA LYS A 68 13.80 6.48 11.64
C LYS A 68 14.19 5.06 11.22
N ILE A 69 13.21 4.18 11.03
CA ILE A 69 13.46 2.82 10.55
C ILE A 69 13.32 2.76 9.03
N SER A 70 13.96 1.78 8.40
CA SER A 70 13.96 1.58 6.96
C SER A 70 12.58 1.23 6.41
N GLN A 71 12.42 1.37 5.09
CA GLN A 71 11.19 1.01 4.39
C GLN A 71 10.76 -0.44 4.65
N ASN A 72 11.71 -1.38 4.63
CA ASN A 72 11.43 -2.79 4.91
C ASN A 72 10.92 -2.99 6.34
N GLU A 73 11.59 -2.37 7.33
CA GLU A 73 11.15 -2.44 8.72
C GLU A 73 9.77 -1.79 8.93
N ARG A 74 9.42 -0.72 8.19
CA ARG A 74 8.06 -0.15 8.22
C ARG A 74 7.02 -1.12 7.67
N SER A 75 7.35 -1.85 6.60
CA SER A 75 6.50 -2.93 6.09
C SER A 75 6.27 -4.03 7.12
N ASP A 76 7.31 -4.42 7.88
CA ASP A 76 7.22 -5.41 8.97
C ASP A 76 6.38 -4.90 10.15
N LYS A 77 6.35 -3.58 10.37
CA LYS A 77 5.46 -2.94 11.36
C LYS A 77 4.01 -2.86 10.90
N GLY A 78 3.72 -3.28 9.67
CA GLY A 78 2.38 -3.36 9.10
C GLY A 78 1.98 -2.14 8.26
N VAL A 79 2.93 -1.42 7.69
CA VAL A 79 2.63 -0.41 6.67
C VAL A 79 2.65 -1.07 5.29
N PHE A 80 1.66 -0.78 4.47
CA PHE A 80 1.59 -1.15 3.06
C PHE A 80 1.40 0.11 2.23
N GLN A 81 2.08 0.19 1.08
CA GLN A 81 1.85 1.23 0.10
C GLN A 81 1.55 0.60 -1.26
N SER A 82 0.45 1.04 -1.89
CA SER A 82 0.23 0.76 -3.30
C SER A 82 1.09 1.69 -4.15
N PHE A 83 1.64 1.15 -5.23
CA PHE A 83 2.44 1.95 -6.17
C PHE A 83 1.56 2.50 -7.29
N GLN A 84 1.79 3.76 -7.66
CA GLN A 84 1.15 4.32 -8.86
C GLN A 84 1.47 3.49 -10.11
N TYR A 85 2.70 2.98 -10.20
CA TYR A 85 3.17 2.08 -11.24
C TYR A 85 3.80 0.83 -10.60
N PRO A 86 3.04 -0.28 -10.41
CA PRO A 86 3.58 -1.49 -9.82
C PRO A 86 4.76 -2.05 -10.61
N VAL A 87 5.86 -2.33 -9.91
CA VAL A 87 7.11 -2.82 -10.50
C VAL A 87 7.01 -4.32 -10.75
N GLY A 88 7.55 -4.80 -11.88
CA GLY A 88 7.70 -6.22 -12.17
C GLY A 88 8.85 -6.84 -11.37
N LEU A 89 8.68 -8.08 -10.95
CA LEU A 89 9.69 -8.88 -10.26
C LEU A 89 10.05 -10.12 -11.11
N PRO A 90 11.03 -10.00 -12.04
CA PRO A 90 11.45 -11.14 -12.85
C PRO A 90 12.00 -12.27 -11.98
N GLY A 91 11.66 -13.51 -12.32
CA GLY A 91 12.15 -14.71 -11.63
C GLY A 91 11.36 -15.09 -10.38
N VAL A 92 10.29 -14.36 -10.02
CA VAL A 92 9.42 -14.69 -8.87
C VAL A 92 7.98 -14.75 -9.34
N THR A 93 7.32 -15.89 -9.18
CA THR A 93 5.91 -16.05 -9.53
C THR A 93 5.00 -15.35 -8.50
N LEU A 94 3.78 -14.99 -8.91
CA LEU A 94 2.81 -14.39 -8.00
C LEU A 94 2.43 -15.35 -6.87
N MET A 95 2.40 -16.66 -7.12
CA MET A 95 2.18 -17.68 -6.09
C MET A 95 3.31 -17.68 -5.05
N GLU A 96 4.58 -17.73 -5.50
CA GLU A 96 5.74 -17.69 -4.59
C GLU A 96 5.77 -16.40 -3.78
N PHE A 97 5.51 -15.27 -4.42
CA PHE A 97 5.44 -13.98 -3.75
C PHE A 97 4.30 -13.92 -2.72
N SER A 98 3.14 -14.50 -3.05
CA SER A 98 2.00 -14.60 -2.11
C SER A 98 2.34 -15.37 -0.84
N LYS A 99 3.10 -16.48 -0.96
CA LYS A 99 3.59 -17.24 0.20
C LYS A 99 4.61 -16.45 1.03
N LEU A 100 5.41 -15.59 0.40
CA LEU A 100 6.32 -14.67 1.14
C LEU A 100 5.57 -13.57 1.88
N ILE A 101 4.44 -13.08 1.33
CA ILE A 101 3.59 -12.10 1.99
C ILE A 101 2.92 -12.69 3.23
N ASN A 102 2.45 -13.94 3.14
CA ASN A 102 1.76 -14.63 4.24
C ASN A 102 2.02 -16.14 4.16
N ASP A 103 2.98 -16.61 4.91
CA ASP A 103 3.46 -18.00 4.95
C ASP A 103 2.50 -18.96 5.66
N HIS A 104 1.45 -18.45 6.29
CA HIS A 104 0.43 -19.25 6.96
C HIS A 104 -0.69 -19.70 6.01
N LEU A 105 -0.80 -19.11 4.81
CA LEU A 105 -1.86 -19.44 3.85
C LEU A 105 -1.47 -20.66 3.00
N SER A 106 -2.41 -21.58 2.81
CA SER A 106 -2.28 -22.68 1.86
C SER A 106 -2.42 -22.18 0.42
N GLU A 107 -1.96 -22.99 -0.56
CA GLU A 107 -2.13 -22.66 -1.98
C GLU A 107 -3.61 -22.54 -2.38
N GLU A 108 -4.48 -23.36 -1.77
CA GLU A 108 -5.92 -23.29 -1.98
C GLU A 108 -6.50 -21.95 -1.52
N GLU A 109 -6.12 -21.49 -0.33
CA GLU A 109 -6.57 -20.19 0.21
C GLU A 109 -6.07 -19.01 -0.62
N ILE A 110 -4.81 -19.06 -1.08
CA ILE A 110 -4.23 -18.08 -2.00
C ILE A 110 -5.01 -18.06 -3.32
N THR A 111 -5.30 -19.25 -3.90
CA THR A 111 -6.04 -19.37 -5.16
C THR A 111 -7.48 -18.86 -5.02
N GLU A 112 -8.17 -19.18 -3.93
CA GLU A 112 -9.52 -18.67 -3.67
C GLU A 112 -9.53 -17.14 -3.48
N SER A 113 -8.51 -16.59 -2.84
CA SER A 113 -8.34 -15.14 -2.76
C SER A 113 -8.07 -14.53 -4.14
N ALA A 114 -7.19 -15.15 -4.94
CA ALA A 114 -6.85 -14.67 -6.29
C ALA A 114 -8.08 -14.58 -7.22
N LYS A 115 -9.03 -15.52 -7.13
CA LYS A 115 -10.28 -15.49 -7.89
C LYS A 115 -11.12 -14.25 -7.61
N LYS A 116 -11.16 -13.76 -6.36
CA LYS A 116 -11.91 -12.55 -6.00
C LYS A 116 -11.40 -11.30 -6.72
N PHE A 117 -10.11 -11.28 -7.04
CA PHE A 117 -9.45 -10.19 -7.75
C PHE A 117 -9.24 -10.47 -9.24
N GLN A 118 -9.72 -11.63 -9.75
CA GLN A 118 -9.54 -12.07 -11.15
C GLN A 118 -8.05 -12.10 -11.55
N VAL A 119 -7.21 -12.68 -10.70
CA VAL A 119 -5.76 -12.83 -10.90
C VAL A 119 -5.29 -14.27 -10.78
N GLU A 120 -6.20 -15.25 -10.69
CA GLU A 120 -5.86 -16.66 -10.55
C GLU A 120 -5.04 -17.19 -11.73
N GLU A 121 -5.28 -16.70 -12.93
CA GLU A 121 -4.52 -17.06 -14.13
C GLU A 121 -3.09 -16.52 -14.15
N PHE A 122 -2.76 -15.59 -13.24
CA PHE A 122 -1.44 -14.98 -13.11
C PHE A 122 -0.59 -15.61 -11.99
N LEU A 123 -1.14 -16.54 -11.21
CA LEU A 123 -0.43 -17.12 -10.07
C LEU A 123 0.89 -17.79 -10.45
N ASP A 124 0.95 -18.44 -11.61
CA ASP A 124 2.15 -19.08 -12.13
C ASP A 124 3.03 -18.15 -13.00
N ARG A 125 2.65 -16.88 -13.13
CA ARG A 125 3.40 -15.86 -13.86
C ARG A 125 4.23 -15.01 -12.93
N GLU A 126 5.32 -14.43 -13.45
CA GLU A 126 6.16 -13.49 -12.73
C GLU A 126 5.35 -12.25 -12.30
N VAL A 127 5.58 -11.80 -11.07
CA VAL A 127 4.84 -10.67 -10.48
C VAL A 127 4.94 -9.43 -11.36
N ASN A 128 3.81 -8.94 -11.83
CA ASN A 128 3.66 -7.71 -12.63
C ASN A 128 4.48 -7.67 -13.95
N VAL A 129 5.07 -8.79 -14.40
CA VAL A 129 5.76 -8.86 -15.68
C VAL A 129 4.73 -9.16 -16.79
N ASP A 130 4.80 -8.40 -17.88
CA ASP A 130 3.91 -8.52 -19.05
C ASP A 130 2.40 -8.45 -18.72
N LEU A 131 2.04 -7.79 -17.62
CA LEU A 131 0.66 -7.47 -17.28
C LEU A 131 0.29 -6.06 -17.74
N SER A 132 -0.95 -5.89 -18.19
CA SER A 132 -1.55 -4.57 -18.42
C SER A 132 -1.67 -3.75 -17.13
N GLY A 133 -1.86 -2.44 -17.24
CA GLY A 133 -2.01 -1.56 -16.07
C GLY A 133 -3.12 -2.01 -15.12
N GLY A 134 -4.29 -2.39 -15.65
CA GLY A 134 -5.40 -2.89 -14.84
C GLY A 134 -5.12 -4.23 -14.16
N GLU A 135 -4.44 -5.15 -14.84
CA GLU A 135 -4.02 -6.44 -14.26
C GLU A 135 -3.00 -6.25 -13.14
N LYS A 136 -2.03 -5.35 -13.32
CA LYS A 136 -1.07 -4.98 -12.27
C LYS A 136 -1.77 -4.42 -11.02
N LYS A 137 -2.76 -3.56 -11.21
CA LYS A 137 -3.54 -3.00 -10.08
C LYS A 137 -4.36 -4.07 -9.36
N ARG A 138 -5.00 -5.00 -10.11
CA ARG A 138 -5.70 -6.14 -9.49
C ARG A 138 -4.73 -7.05 -8.72
N SER A 139 -3.54 -7.32 -9.28
CA SER A 139 -2.49 -8.06 -8.60
C SER A 139 -2.05 -7.38 -7.30
N GLU A 140 -1.92 -6.05 -7.29
CA GLU A 140 -1.54 -5.28 -6.10
C GLU A 140 -2.64 -5.30 -5.03
N LEU A 141 -3.91 -5.20 -5.41
CA LEU A 141 -5.05 -5.35 -4.50
C LEU A 141 -5.13 -6.76 -3.89
N PHE A 142 -4.86 -7.78 -4.69
CA PHE A 142 -4.74 -9.14 -4.21
C PHE A 142 -3.62 -9.26 -3.16
N GLN A 143 -2.44 -8.71 -3.42
CA GLN A 143 -1.32 -8.68 -2.47
C GLN A 143 -1.71 -7.95 -1.17
N LEU A 144 -2.40 -6.81 -1.27
CA LEU A 144 -2.94 -6.08 -0.11
C LEU A 144 -3.88 -6.97 0.72
N SER A 145 -4.75 -7.75 0.05
CA SER A 145 -5.71 -8.65 0.72
C SER A 145 -5.02 -9.76 1.53
N LEU A 146 -3.86 -10.24 1.07
CA LEU A 146 -3.06 -11.25 1.75
C LEU A 146 -2.25 -10.67 2.92
N LYS A 147 -1.71 -9.46 2.74
CA LYS A 147 -0.85 -8.79 3.74
C LYS A 147 -1.63 -8.36 4.98
N LYS A 148 -2.89 -7.92 4.83
CA LYS A 148 -3.75 -7.39 5.91
C LYS A 148 -3.00 -6.40 6.81
N PRO A 149 -2.50 -5.30 6.25
CA PRO A 149 -1.65 -4.37 6.98
C PRO A 149 -2.43 -3.60 8.06
N LYS A 150 -1.71 -3.01 9.03
CA LYS A 150 -2.29 -2.08 10.01
C LYS A 150 -2.62 -0.72 9.38
N VAL A 151 -1.80 -0.31 8.42
CA VAL A 151 -1.96 0.95 7.67
C VAL A 151 -1.73 0.65 6.18
N ALA A 152 -2.70 1.02 5.34
CA ALA A 152 -2.58 0.93 3.90
C ALA A 152 -2.63 2.33 3.27
N LEU A 153 -1.58 2.68 2.54
CA LEU A 153 -1.43 3.93 1.81
C LEU A 153 -1.77 3.66 0.34
N LEU A 154 -2.92 4.15 -0.12
CA LEU A 154 -3.41 3.91 -1.47
C LEU A 154 -3.28 5.18 -2.31
N ASP A 155 -2.30 5.24 -3.21
CA ASP A 155 -2.06 6.38 -4.08
C ASP A 155 -2.60 6.09 -5.49
N GLU A 156 -3.67 6.80 -5.89
CA GLU A 156 -4.34 6.67 -7.18
C GLU A 156 -4.69 5.22 -7.56
N ILE A 157 -5.15 4.43 -6.59
CA ILE A 157 -5.44 3.00 -6.77
C ILE A 157 -6.55 2.74 -7.79
N ASP A 158 -7.42 3.71 -8.03
CA ASP A 158 -8.53 3.68 -8.99
C ASP A 158 -8.09 4.01 -10.42
N SER A 159 -6.90 4.56 -10.61
CA SER A 159 -6.39 4.95 -11.93
C SER A 159 -6.27 3.74 -12.87
N GLY A 160 -6.98 3.79 -14.01
CA GLY A 160 -6.95 2.74 -15.03
C GLY A 160 -7.74 1.47 -14.70
N LEU A 161 -8.53 1.47 -13.62
CA LEU A 161 -9.46 0.39 -13.29
C LEU A 161 -10.83 0.58 -13.96
N ASP A 162 -11.46 -0.53 -14.32
CA ASP A 162 -12.86 -0.56 -14.70
C ASP A 162 -13.80 -0.49 -13.47
N ILE A 163 -15.10 -0.33 -13.70
CA ILE A 163 -16.09 -0.16 -12.64
C ILE A 163 -16.14 -1.37 -11.69
N ASP A 164 -15.92 -2.59 -12.19
CA ASP A 164 -16.01 -3.80 -11.36
C ASP A 164 -14.74 -3.96 -10.49
N ALA A 165 -13.58 -3.59 -11.02
CA ALA A 165 -12.35 -3.50 -10.24
C ALA A 165 -12.45 -2.41 -9.15
N ILE A 166 -13.03 -1.23 -9.44
CA ILE A 166 -13.28 -0.18 -8.42
C ILE A 166 -14.20 -0.68 -7.31
N LYS A 167 -15.26 -1.45 -7.64
CA LYS A 167 -16.11 -2.08 -6.62
C LYS A 167 -15.34 -3.07 -5.76
N SER A 168 -14.44 -3.86 -6.37
CA SER A 168 -13.59 -4.80 -5.64
C SER A 168 -12.66 -4.08 -4.66
N VAL A 169 -12.08 -2.93 -5.05
CA VAL A 169 -11.32 -2.04 -4.15
C VAL A 169 -12.18 -1.60 -2.96
N ALA A 170 -13.38 -1.08 -3.23
CA ALA A 170 -14.27 -0.60 -2.18
C ALA A 170 -14.68 -1.71 -1.20
N ASN A 171 -14.97 -2.91 -1.71
CA ASN A 171 -15.28 -4.07 -0.88
C ASN A 171 -14.07 -4.49 -0.02
N LEU A 172 -12.87 -4.56 -0.59
CA LEU A 172 -11.64 -4.89 0.12
C LEU A 172 -11.38 -3.88 1.27
N ILE A 173 -11.51 -2.58 0.98
CA ILE A 173 -11.35 -1.54 2.00
C ILE A 173 -12.35 -1.74 3.14
N ASN A 174 -13.61 -2.01 2.83
CA ASN A 174 -14.65 -2.23 3.83
C ASN A 174 -14.40 -3.49 4.67
N GLU A 175 -14.02 -4.62 4.05
CA GLU A 175 -13.68 -5.87 4.74
C GLU A 175 -12.47 -5.68 5.68
N ASN A 176 -11.43 -5.02 5.21
CA ASN A 176 -10.22 -4.78 6.00
C ASN A 176 -10.41 -3.73 7.10
N LYS A 177 -11.28 -2.75 6.89
CA LYS A 177 -11.69 -1.79 7.92
C LYS A 177 -12.28 -2.49 9.14
N GLU A 178 -13.13 -3.48 8.92
CA GLU A 178 -13.68 -4.33 10.00
C GLU A 178 -12.59 -5.13 10.73
N SER A 179 -11.46 -5.40 10.06
CA SER A 179 -10.26 -6.05 10.61
C SER A 179 -9.24 -5.08 11.19
N SER A 180 -9.64 -3.81 11.44
CA SER A 180 -8.82 -2.75 12.05
C SER A 180 -7.69 -2.18 11.19
N THR A 181 -7.73 -2.34 9.85
CA THR A 181 -6.80 -1.64 8.96
C THR A 181 -7.19 -0.17 8.80
N SER A 182 -6.21 0.75 8.93
CA SER A 182 -6.38 2.19 8.66
C SER A 182 -5.95 2.50 7.21
N TYR A 183 -6.69 3.32 6.48
CA TYR A 183 -6.44 3.70 5.10
C TYR A 183 -6.20 5.19 4.94
#